data_3dfb79258bfa2f5ab45d82e5c40a161b
#
_entry.id   3dfb79258bfa2f5ab45d82e5c40a161b
#
_cell.length_a   1.000
_cell.length_b   1.000
_cell.length_c   1.000
_cell.angle_alpha   90.00
_cell.angle_beta   90.00
_cell.angle_gamma   90.00
#
_symmetry.space_group_name_H-M   'P 1'
#
loop_
_entity.id
_entity.type
_entity.pdbx_description
1 polymer ?
#
loop_
_entity_poly.entity_id
_entity_poly.type
_entity_poly.pdbx_seq_one_letter_code
_entity_poly.pdbx_strand_id
1 'polypeptide(L)'
;MKNERILLFILAAAMFTHIMDFMIMMPLSPSLMSIFDINAQQFSLLVSSYTITAGITGFLAAFWIDRFDRKSMMLFMYFGFTLGTLACAYAPTYPFLLIARSLAGAFGGVLGALILSIVSDVIPLERRASGLGIVMASFSVASVFGVPFGLFLASKFTWHAPFLFLGLVAVVVFVLMFAFIPPLRSHLNGTHKKPLEILSKIFGQRSSLLGLSFVSVLTLGHFTIVPFIAAYMVGNVGFSNDDLSYIYLVGGALTIFFSPWVGKMADKHGRLKIFTIFGSLVILPILFITNMPPMPLWSALVVAGIFFIFSNGRMVPSTTMETAIISPESRGSYMSIRSSVQQLTSGLASFLAGTIISEKASVFSPEAKALVNYGYVGLIAVFFSLVSLWLARKLQVAEGA
;
A
#
# COMPACT_ATOMS: atom_id res chain seq x y z
N MET A 1 21.80 -3.47 -22.98
CA MET A 1 21.33 -4.69 -22.29
C MET A 1 21.89 -4.88 -20.88
N LYS A 2 23.20 -4.79 -20.63
CA LYS A 2 23.77 -4.92 -19.26
C LYS A 2 23.32 -3.77 -18.36
N ASN A 3 23.34 -2.56 -18.87
CA ASN A 3 22.91 -1.35 -18.13
C ASN A 3 21.40 -1.30 -17.84
N GLU A 4 20.54 -1.85 -18.71
CA GLU A 4 19.08 -1.92 -18.49
C GLU A 4 18.72 -2.85 -17.32
N ARG A 5 19.41 -3.99 -17.19
CA ARG A 5 19.16 -4.92 -16.05
C ARG A 5 19.55 -4.30 -14.72
N ILE A 6 20.69 -3.60 -14.68
CA ILE A 6 21.14 -2.89 -13.48
C ILE A 6 20.13 -1.81 -13.10
N LEU A 7 19.68 -1.01 -14.08
CA LEU A 7 18.66 0.00 -13.86
C LEU A 7 17.36 -0.59 -13.26
N LEU A 8 16.84 -1.65 -13.90
CA LEU A 8 15.61 -2.31 -13.42
C LEU A 8 15.77 -2.87 -12.00
N PHE A 9 16.95 -3.43 -11.68
CA PHE A 9 17.21 -3.95 -10.33
C PHE A 9 17.28 -2.84 -9.29
N ILE A 10 17.93 -1.70 -9.60
CA ILE A 10 17.96 -0.53 -8.72
C ILE A 10 16.56 0.05 -8.50
N LEU A 11 15.75 0.17 -9.56
CA LEU A 11 14.38 0.65 -9.47
C LEU A 11 13.48 -0.32 -8.69
N ALA A 12 13.66 -1.63 -8.86
CA ALA A 12 12.96 -2.65 -8.09
C ALA A 12 13.35 -2.60 -6.60
N ALA A 13 14.63 -2.40 -6.29
CA ALA A 13 15.09 -2.24 -4.91
C ALA A 13 14.53 -0.96 -4.25
N ALA A 14 14.43 0.14 -5.01
CA ALA A 14 13.80 1.36 -4.54
C ALA A 14 12.29 1.18 -4.30
N MET A 15 11.61 0.48 -5.18
CA MET A 15 10.21 0.15 -5.01
C MET A 15 10.00 -0.76 -3.79
N PHE A 16 10.88 -1.74 -3.59
CA PHE A 16 10.85 -2.63 -2.43
C PHE A 16 10.97 -1.86 -1.12
N THR A 17 11.98 -0.98 -0.97
CA THR A 17 12.18 -0.21 0.25
C THR A 17 11.00 0.71 0.55
N HIS A 18 10.44 1.36 -0.47
CA HIS A 18 9.27 2.22 -0.35
C HIS A 18 8.02 1.45 0.10
N ILE A 19 7.74 0.30 -0.51
CA ILE A 19 6.57 -0.53 -0.16
C ILE A 19 6.75 -1.12 1.24
N MET A 20 7.93 -1.62 1.55
CA MET A 20 8.23 -2.23 2.85
C MET A 20 8.10 -1.22 3.99
N ASP A 21 8.62 0.00 3.82
CA ASP A 21 8.52 1.09 4.82
C ASP A 21 7.05 1.43 5.15
N PHE A 22 6.19 1.44 4.15
CA PHE A 22 4.76 1.62 4.34
C PHE A 22 4.12 0.42 5.07
N MET A 23 4.40 -0.80 4.62
CA MET A 23 3.72 -1.99 5.09
C MET A 23 4.11 -2.39 6.51
N ILE A 24 5.38 -2.19 6.91
CA ILE A 24 5.89 -2.67 8.21
C ILE A 24 5.25 -1.94 9.41
N MET A 25 4.76 -0.71 9.21
CA MET A 25 4.15 0.08 10.27
C MET A 25 2.93 -0.61 10.90
N MET A 26 2.10 -1.26 10.07
CA MET A 26 0.84 -1.85 10.53
C MET A 26 1.04 -3.06 11.45
N PRO A 27 1.89 -4.05 11.10
CA PRO A 27 2.16 -5.16 12.00
C PRO A 27 2.96 -4.77 13.25
N LEU A 28 3.61 -3.61 13.29
CA LEU A 28 4.26 -3.08 14.50
C LEU A 28 3.27 -2.40 15.48
N SER A 29 1.97 -2.31 15.15
CA SER A 29 0.96 -1.64 15.96
C SER A 29 0.94 -2.07 17.44
N PRO A 30 1.01 -3.37 17.82
CA PRO A 30 0.99 -3.73 19.23
C PRO A 30 2.20 -3.18 20.00
N SER A 31 3.38 -3.31 19.42
CA SER A 31 4.63 -2.82 20.03
C SER A 31 4.66 -1.30 20.17
N LEU A 32 4.26 -0.57 19.12
CA LEU A 32 4.28 0.90 19.14
C LEU A 32 3.21 1.48 20.08
N MET A 33 2.03 0.87 20.14
CA MET A 33 0.98 1.28 21.08
C MET A 33 1.40 1.07 22.54
N SER A 34 2.13 -0.01 22.81
CA SER A 34 2.67 -0.28 24.14
C SER A 34 3.83 0.65 24.52
N ILE A 35 4.84 0.76 23.66
CA ILE A 35 6.10 1.49 23.95
C ILE A 35 5.86 2.99 24.12
N PHE A 36 5.02 3.59 23.27
CA PHE A 36 4.70 5.02 23.35
C PHE A 36 3.48 5.34 24.23
N ASP A 37 2.85 4.31 24.81
CA ASP A 37 1.59 4.41 25.55
C ASP A 37 0.51 5.21 24.80
N ILE A 38 0.39 4.96 23.49
CA ILE A 38 -0.55 5.63 22.60
C ILE A 38 -1.82 4.80 22.41
N ASN A 39 -2.91 5.50 22.11
CA ASN A 39 -4.18 4.88 21.81
C ASN A 39 -4.33 4.56 20.31
N ALA A 40 -5.41 3.85 19.92
CA ALA A 40 -5.69 3.46 18.55
C ALA A 40 -5.80 4.67 17.60
N GLN A 41 -6.39 5.77 18.05
CA GLN A 41 -6.47 7.00 17.28
C GLN A 41 -5.08 7.59 17.01
N GLN A 42 -4.22 7.64 18.01
CA GLN A 42 -2.84 8.10 17.87
C GLN A 42 -2.02 7.16 16.97
N PHE A 43 -2.20 5.84 17.08
CA PHE A 43 -1.58 4.90 16.17
C PHE A 43 -2.08 5.09 14.74
N SER A 44 -3.37 5.29 14.53
CA SER A 44 -3.93 5.56 13.20
C SER A 44 -3.33 6.81 12.55
N LEU A 45 -2.97 7.82 13.35
CA LEU A 45 -2.28 9.02 12.85
C LEU A 45 -0.89 8.70 12.31
N LEU A 46 -0.15 7.72 12.87
CA LEU A 46 1.15 7.30 12.30
C LEU A 46 0.99 6.70 10.90
N VAL A 47 -0.07 5.94 10.65
CA VAL A 47 -0.40 5.38 9.33
C VAL A 47 -0.95 6.47 8.40
N SER A 48 -1.89 7.27 8.89
CA SER A 48 -2.57 8.31 8.12
C SER A 48 -1.64 9.44 7.71
N SER A 49 -0.74 9.87 8.59
CA SER A 49 0.22 10.94 8.29
C SER A 49 1.09 10.62 7.07
N TYR A 50 1.56 9.39 6.97
CA TYR A 50 2.30 8.92 5.80
C TYR A 50 1.44 8.95 4.54
N THR A 51 0.26 8.33 4.57
CA THR A 51 -0.58 8.18 3.38
C THR A 51 -1.22 9.50 2.94
N ILE A 52 -1.60 10.38 3.87
CA ILE A 52 -2.14 11.71 3.54
C ILE A 52 -1.05 12.57 2.90
N THR A 53 0.14 12.64 3.50
CA THR A 53 1.24 13.40 2.90
C THR A 53 1.67 12.81 1.55
N ALA A 54 1.71 11.48 1.42
CA ALA A 54 1.98 10.80 0.15
C ALA A 54 0.93 11.13 -0.92
N GLY A 55 -0.35 11.14 -0.54
CA GLY A 55 -1.43 11.49 -1.46
C GLY A 55 -1.39 12.96 -1.91
N ILE A 56 -1.15 13.89 -0.98
CA ILE A 56 -1.02 15.32 -1.28
C ILE A 56 0.18 15.58 -2.20
N THR A 57 1.36 15.08 -1.83
CA THR A 57 2.57 15.32 -2.61
C THR A 57 2.55 14.59 -3.94
N GLY A 58 2.00 13.38 -4.02
CA GLY A 58 1.78 12.66 -5.27
C GLY A 58 0.86 13.42 -6.23
N PHE A 59 -0.22 14.01 -5.70
CA PHE A 59 -1.12 14.86 -6.48
C PHE A 59 -0.42 16.13 -6.96
N LEU A 60 0.26 16.84 -6.07
CA LEU A 60 0.98 18.06 -6.41
C LEU A 60 2.14 17.82 -7.39
N ALA A 61 2.88 16.72 -7.21
CA ALA A 61 3.99 16.35 -8.08
C ALA A 61 3.57 16.17 -9.54
N ALA A 62 2.34 15.72 -9.80
CA ALA A 62 1.83 15.58 -11.16
C ALA A 62 1.84 16.90 -11.98
N PHE A 63 1.92 18.07 -11.31
CA PHE A 63 1.94 19.37 -11.97
C PHE A 63 3.33 19.85 -12.39
N TRP A 64 4.39 19.32 -11.77
CA TRP A 64 5.75 19.88 -11.97
C TRP A 64 6.82 18.81 -12.21
N ILE A 65 6.58 17.55 -11.87
CA ILE A 65 7.59 16.48 -11.95
C ILE A 65 8.15 16.27 -13.36
N ASP A 66 7.32 16.45 -14.39
CA ASP A 66 7.70 16.27 -15.80
C ASP A 66 8.53 17.44 -16.36
N ARG A 67 8.76 18.50 -15.58
CA ARG A 67 9.61 19.64 -15.97
C ARG A 67 11.08 19.43 -15.63
N PHE A 68 11.41 18.39 -14.88
CA PHE A 68 12.75 18.12 -14.38
C PHE A 68 13.30 16.81 -14.94
N ASP A 69 14.63 16.70 -14.95
CA ASP A 69 15.33 15.46 -15.26
C ASP A 69 14.88 14.33 -14.31
N ARG A 70 14.46 13.18 -14.88
CA ARG A 70 13.95 12.03 -14.10
C ARG A 70 14.96 11.55 -13.06
N LYS A 71 16.28 11.52 -13.40
CA LYS A 71 17.33 11.14 -12.44
C LYS A 71 17.37 12.09 -11.26
N SER A 72 17.42 13.39 -11.52
CA SER A 72 17.53 14.40 -10.46
C SER A 72 16.32 14.36 -9.53
N MET A 73 15.12 14.22 -10.10
CA MET A 73 13.89 14.08 -9.31
C MET A 73 13.88 12.79 -8.50
N MET A 74 14.30 11.66 -9.09
CA MET A 74 14.38 10.38 -8.40
C MET A 74 15.35 10.45 -7.21
N LEU A 75 16.52 11.04 -7.39
CA LEU A 75 17.51 11.22 -6.33
C LEU A 75 16.97 12.14 -5.22
N PHE A 76 16.34 13.26 -5.58
CA PHE A 76 15.78 14.19 -4.59
C PHE A 76 14.68 13.53 -3.75
N MET A 77 13.71 12.89 -4.41
CA MET A 77 12.61 12.22 -3.73
C MET A 77 13.09 11.03 -2.89
N TYR A 78 14.00 10.24 -3.43
CA TYR A 78 14.50 9.07 -2.72
C TYR A 78 15.42 9.46 -1.55
N PHE A 79 16.18 10.55 -1.65
CA PHE A 79 16.96 11.10 -0.55
C PHE A 79 16.06 11.52 0.62
N GLY A 80 15.02 12.32 0.34
CA GLY A 80 14.07 12.75 1.38
C GLY A 80 13.32 11.57 2.01
N PHE A 81 12.93 10.57 1.22
CA PHE A 81 12.36 9.32 1.72
C PHE A 81 13.34 8.56 2.64
N THR A 82 14.61 8.42 2.23
CA THR A 82 15.66 7.76 3.03
C THR A 82 15.87 8.48 4.36
N LEU A 83 15.91 9.82 4.36
CA LEU A 83 16.00 10.60 5.59
C LEU A 83 14.78 10.38 6.50
N GLY A 84 13.57 10.36 5.94
CA GLY A 84 12.34 10.07 6.68
C GLY A 84 12.35 8.69 7.32
N THR A 85 12.76 7.66 6.56
CA THR A 85 12.88 6.27 7.07
C THR A 85 13.94 6.16 8.16
N LEU A 86 15.12 6.79 7.99
CA LEU A 86 16.15 6.84 9.04
C LEU A 86 15.67 7.63 10.27
N ALA A 87 14.94 8.72 10.08
CA ALA A 87 14.33 9.45 11.19
C ALA A 87 13.34 8.57 11.98
N CYS A 88 12.56 7.71 11.31
CA CYS A 88 11.73 6.71 12.00
C CYS A 88 12.58 5.74 12.83
N ALA A 89 13.75 5.31 12.31
CA ALA A 89 14.66 4.41 13.02
C ALA A 89 15.27 5.04 14.30
N TYR A 90 15.34 6.34 14.39
CA TYR A 90 15.92 7.06 15.55
C TYR A 90 14.88 7.85 16.34
N ALA A 91 13.58 7.59 16.13
CA ALA A 91 12.50 8.34 16.77
C ALA A 91 12.43 8.06 18.28
N PRO A 92 12.74 9.05 19.16
CA PRO A 92 12.71 8.86 20.60
C PRO A 92 11.32 9.03 21.22
N THR A 93 10.40 9.66 20.48
CA THR A 93 9.07 10.00 20.97
C THR A 93 8.01 9.84 19.86
N TYR A 94 6.75 9.66 20.25
CA TYR A 94 5.62 9.58 19.32
C TYR A 94 5.52 10.82 18.38
N PRO A 95 5.59 12.09 18.85
CA PRO A 95 5.53 13.25 17.94
C PRO A 95 6.66 13.27 16.92
N PHE A 96 7.87 12.85 17.32
CA PHE A 96 8.99 12.74 16.39
C PHE A 96 8.73 11.67 15.33
N LEU A 97 8.23 10.49 15.74
CA LEU A 97 7.86 9.43 14.80
C LEU A 97 6.77 9.90 13.83
N LEU A 98 5.77 10.64 14.31
CA LEU A 98 4.70 11.20 13.47
C LEU A 98 5.25 12.15 12.39
N ILE A 99 6.19 13.05 12.75
CA ILE A 99 6.85 13.95 11.80
C ILE A 99 7.70 13.14 10.80
N ALA A 100 8.47 12.16 11.28
CA ALA A 100 9.29 11.30 10.44
C ALA A 100 8.44 10.51 9.43
N ARG A 101 7.29 9.97 9.85
CA ARG A 101 6.31 9.31 8.97
C ARG A 101 5.72 10.25 7.93
N SER A 102 5.37 11.49 8.34
CA SER A 102 4.89 12.51 7.41
C SER A 102 5.94 12.87 6.36
N LEU A 103 7.21 12.98 6.77
CA LEU A 103 8.33 13.26 5.87
C LEU A 103 8.54 12.09 4.88
N ALA A 104 8.63 10.86 5.40
CA ALA A 104 8.78 9.66 4.56
C ALA A 104 7.63 9.53 3.56
N GLY A 105 6.39 9.79 3.98
CA GLY A 105 5.21 9.81 3.11
C GLY A 105 5.28 10.89 2.04
N ALA A 106 5.65 12.12 2.42
CA ALA A 106 5.74 13.25 1.49
C ALA A 106 6.70 12.99 0.31
N PHE A 107 7.82 12.37 0.57
CA PHE A 107 8.77 11.98 -0.48
C PHE A 107 8.42 10.64 -1.12
N GLY A 108 7.94 9.67 -0.34
CA GLY A 108 7.55 8.34 -0.79
C GLY A 108 6.39 8.33 -1.78
N GLY A 109 5.40 9.21 -1.59
CA GLY A 109 4.19 9.24 -2.41
C GLY A 109 4.42 9.48 -3.91
N VAL A 110 5.56 10.03 -4.27
CA VAL A 110 5.95 10.30 -5.67
C VAL A 110 6.77 9.16 -6.28
N LEU A 111 7.47 8.38 -5.45
CA LEU A 111 8.46 7.39 -5.90
C LEU A 111 7.86 6.32 -6.81
N GLY A 112 6.70 5.78 -6.47
CA GLY A 112 6.05 4.74 -7.27
C GLY A 112 5.78 5.18 -8.70
N ALA A 113 5.18 6.36 -8.88
CA ALA A 113 4.89 6.92 -10.19
C ALA A 113 6.17 7.24 -10.97
N LEU A 114 7.17 7.82 -10.30
CA LEU A 114 8.44 8.19 -10.92
C LEU A 114 9.23 6.97 -11.39
N ILE A 115 9.28 5.90 -10.59
CA ILE A 115 9.91 4.63 -10.95
C ILE A 115 9.26 4.04 -12.21
N LEU A 116 7.93 3.96 -12.25
CA LEU A 116 7.20 3.42 -13.40
C LEU A 116 7.39 4.30 -14.65
N SER A 117 7.49 5.62 -14.49
CA SER A 117 7.80 6.54 -15.59
C SER A 117 9.20 6.30 -16.14
N ILE A 118 10.22 6.16 -15.29
CA ILE A 118 11.59 5.86 -15.72
C ILE A 118 11.64 4.55 -16.50
N VAL A 119 10.98 3.49 -16.03
CA VAL A 119 10.90 2.22 -16.78
C VAL A 119 10.28 2.44 -18.16
N SER A 120 9.20 3.23 -18.22
CA SER A 120 8.49 3.50 -19.47
C SER A 120 9.30 4.34 -20.47
N ASP A 121 10.16 5.23 -19.96
CA ASP A 121 11.02 6.11 -20.78
C ASP A 121 12.27 5.40 -21.31
N VAL A 122 12.81 4.43 -20.54
CA VAL A 122 14.09 3.78 -20.85
C VAL A 122 13.92 2.44 -21.55
N ILE A 123 12.88 1.68 -21.21
CA ILE A 123 12.70 0.33 -21.75
C ILE A 123 11.88 0.39 -23.04
N PRO A 124 12.40 -0.20 -24.16
CA PRO A 124 11.69 -0.30 -25.43
C PRO A 124 10.30 -0.93 -25.29
N LEU A 125 9.35 -0.50 -26.14
CA LEU A 125 7.95 -0.88 -26.05
C LEU A 125 7.73 -2.40 -26.01
N GLU A 126 8.53 -3.15 -26.80
CA GLU A 126 8.46 -4.62 -26.92
C GLU A 126 8.80 -5.36 -25.63
N ARG A 127 9.58 -4.73 -24.74
CA ARG A 127 10.02 -5.32 -23.45
C ARG A 127 9.53 -4.55 -22.23
N ARG A 128 8.79 -3.46 -22.44
CA ARG A 128 8.32 -2.58 -21.35
C ARG A 128 7.46 -3.33 -20.34
N ALA A 129 6.57 -4.20 -20.79
CA ALA A 129 5.73 -5.01 -19.90
C ALA A 129 6.58 -5.90 -18.96
N SER A 130 7.65 -6.50 -19.48
CA SER A 130 8.60 -7.29 -18.68
C SER A 130 9.35 -6.41 -17.67
N GLY A 131 9.81 -5.21 -18.07
CA GLY A 131 10.46 -4.26 -17.15
C GLY A 131 9.55 -3.80 -16.02
N LEU A 132 8.30 -3.45 -16.33
CA LEU A 132 7.29 -3.10 -15.34
C LEU A 132 6.99 -4.28 -14.41
N GLY A 133 6.93 -5.52 -14.96
CA GLY A 133 6.73 -6.73 -14.17
C GLY A 133 7.82 -6.97 -13.12
N ILE A 134 9.09 -6.74 -13.48
CA ILE A 134 10.22 -6.86 -12.55
C ILE A 134 10.07 -5.87 -11.37
N VAL A 135 9.76 -4.61 -11.68
CA VAL A 135 9.58 -3.59 -10.64
C VAL A 135 8.34 -3.86 -9.78
N MET A 136 7.23 -4.27 -10.38
CA MET A 136 6.00 -4.59 -9.65
C MET A 136 6.13 -5.84 -8.77
N ALA A 137 7.03 -6.79 -9.11
CA ALA A 137 7.33 -7.94 -8.28
C ALA A 137 7.88 -7.56 -6.89
N SER A 138 8.44 -6.35 -6.74
CA SER A 138 8.90 -5.82 -5.45
C SER A 138 7.80 -5.78 -4.40
N PHE A 139 6.53 -5.58 -4.81
CA PHE A 139 5.40 -5.64 -3.89
C PHE A 139 5.24 -7.04 -3.26
N SER A 140 5.33 -8.07 -4.09
CA SER A 140 5.25 -9.47 -3.61
C SER A 140 6.43 -9.83 -2.71
N VAL A 141 7.64 -9.38 -3.09
CA VAL A 141 8.85 -9.61 -2.27
C VAL A 141 8.73 -8.88 -0.92
N ALA A 142 8.25 -7.64 -0.91
CA ALA A 142 8.03 -6.89 0.32
C ALA A 142 6.99 -7.57 1.23
N SER A 143 5.88 -8.05 0.66
CA SER A 143 4.81 -8.69 1.43
C SER A 143 5.22 -10.02 2.04
N VAL A 144 5.97 -10.86 1.29
CA VAL A 144 6.29 -12.25 1.67
C VAL A 144 7.55 -12.35 2.50
N PHE A 145 8.57 -11.62 2.12
CA PHE A 145 9.87 -11.66 2.81
C PHE A 145 10.12 -10.41 3.64
N GLY A 146 9.76 -9.24 3.12
CA GLY A 146 10.03 -7.97 3.78
C GLY A 146 9.32 -7.85 5.11
N VAL A 147 7.99 -7.95 5.14
CA VAL A 147 7.20 -7.78 6.37
C VAL A 147 7.54 -8.81 7.44
N PRO A 148 7.58 -10.13 7.17
CA PRO A 148 7.99 -11.12 8.17
C PRO A 148 9.43 -10.91 8.66
N PHE A 149 10.36 -10.57 7.77
CA PHE A 149 11.74 -10.27 8.15
C PHE A 149 11.82 -9.01 9.03
N GLY A 150 11.05 -7.97 8.72
CA GLY A 150 10.98 -6.77 9.55
C GLY A 150 10.40 -7.07 10.94
N LEU A 151 9.36 -7.89 11.03
CA LEU A 151 8.82 -8.35 12.32
C LEU A 151 9.83 -9.19 13.09
N PHE A 152 10.56 -10.08 12.42
CA PHE A 152 11.66 -10.84 13.03
C PHE A 152 12.74 -9.91 13.61
N LEU A 153 13.14 -8.87 12.88
CA LEU A 153 14.08 -7.87 13.40
C LEU A 153 13.50 -7.12 14.61
N ALA A 154 12.22 -6.75 14.57
CA ALA A 154 11.56 -6.06 15.67
C ALA A 154 11.46 -6.93 16.92
N SER A 155 11.20 -8.25 16.77
CA SER A 155 11.09 -9.18 17.90
C SER A 155 12.45 -9.55 18.52
N LYS A 156 13.52 -9.63 17.71
CA LYS A 156 14.86 -10.01 18.19
C LYS A 156 15.68 -8.84 18.73
N PHE A 157 15.42 -7.63 18.25
CA PHE A 157 16.13 -6.43 18.65
C PHE A 157 15.17 -5.42 19.27
N THR A 158 14.70 -4.47 18.46
CA THR A 158 13.75 -3.44 18.86
C THR A 158 12.89 -3.06 17.66
N TRP A 159 11.78 -2.36 17.88
CA TRP A 159 10.93 -1.84 16.82
C TRP A 159 11.65 -0.84 15.87
N HIS A 160 12.79 -0.28 16.28
CA HIS A 160 13.64 0.58 15.44
C HIS A 160 14.40 -0.22 14.36
N ALA A 161 14.71 -1.50 14.63
CA ALA A 161 15.57 -2.31 13.77
C ALA A 161 15.05 -2.47 12.33
N PRO A 162 13.76 -2.70 12.06
CA PRO A 162 13.23 -2.73 10.69
C PRO A 162 13.47 -1.43 9.93
N PHE A 163 13.24 -0.27 10.56
CA PHE A 163 13.46 1.04 9.93
C PHE A 163 14.93 1.34 9.71
N LEU A 164 15.80 0.95 10.65
CA LEU A 164 17.25 1.07 10.49
C LEU A 164 17.75 0.22 9.32
N PHE A 165 17.33 -1.04 9.24
CA PHE A 165 17.65 -1.93 8.14
C PHE A 165 17.21 -1.33 6.80
N LEU A 166 15.95 -0.88 6.70
CA LEU A 166 15.42 -0.26 5.50
C LEU A 166 16.15 1.02 5.13
N GLY A 167 16.46 1.87 6.10
CA GLY A 167 17.20 3.10 5.90
C GLY A 167 18.62 2.83 5.37
N LEU A 168 19.32 1.83 5.91
CA LEU A 168 20.64 1.43 5.41
C LEU A 168 20.56 0.86 3.98
N VAL A 169 19.60 0.00 3.70
CA VAL A 169 19.35 -0.49 2.33
C VAL A 169 19.02 0.68 1.40
N ALA A 170 18.20 1.64 1.84
CA ALA A 170 17.87 2.82 1.06
C ALA A 170 19.11 3.70 0.77
N VAL A 171 20.03 3.87 1.72
CA VAL A 171 21.31 4.56 1.48
C VAL A 171 22.11 3.85 0.38
N VAL A 172 22.23 2.53 0.44
CA VAL A 172 22.93 1.75 -0.60
C VAL A 172 22.28 1.94 -1.96
N VAL A 173 20.94 1.82 -2.02
CA VAL A 173 20.17 2.02 -3.26
C VAL A 173 20.33 3.44 -3.78
N PHE A 174 20.35 4.46 -2.91
CA PHE A 174 20.60 5.86 -3.29
C PHE A 174 21.97 6.03 -3.95
N VAL A 175 23.03 5.45 -3.37
CA VAL A 175 24.39 5.48 -3.94
C VAL A 175 24.43 4.79 -5.31
N LEU A 176 23.76 3.63 -5.43
CA LEU A 176 23.65 2.92 -6.70
C LEU A 176 22.87 3.75 -7.75
N MET A 177 21.80 4.41 -7.38
CA MET A 177 21.07 5.33 -8.26
C MET A 177 21.96 6.46 -8.75
N PHE A 178 22.69 7.09 -7.83
CA PHE A 178 23.58 8.20 -8.16
C PHE A 178 24.66 7.77 -9.17
N ALA A 179 25.25 6.59 -8.96
CA ALA A 179 26.36 6.07 -9.78
C ALA A 179 25.90 5.51 -11.15
N PHE A 180 24.78 4.80 -11.20
CA PHE A 180 24.43 3.97 -12.36
C PHE A 180 23.26 4.49 -13.20
N ILE A 181 22.38 5.36 -12.66
CA ILE A 181 21.29 5.94 -13.47
C ILE A 181 21.84 7.12 -14.27
N PRO A 182 21.75 7.09 -15.63
CA PRO A 182 22.14 8.22 -16.45
C PRO A 182 21.12 9.37 -16.33
N PRO A 183 21.48 10.62 -16.71
CA PRO A 183 20.51 11.68 -16.88
C PRO A 183 19.40 11.29 -17.88
N LEU A 184 18.14 11.51 -17.53
CA LEU A 184 16.97 11.09 -18.31
C LEU A 184 16.13 12.32 -18.67
N ARG A 185 16.38 12.93 -19.83
CA ARG A 185 15.82 14.20 -20.30
C ARG A 185 14.96 14.09 -21.55
N SER A 186 14.79 12.88 -22.11
CA SER A 186 14.09 12.66 -23.38
C SER A 186 12.66 13.22 -23.39
N HIS A 187 11.96 13.16 -22.25
CA HIS A 187 10.61 13.64 -22.08
C HIS A 187 10.49 15.19 -22.05
N LEU A 188 11.60 15.92 -21.79
CA LEU A 188 11.58 17.39 -21.70
C LEU A 188 11.32 18.07 -23.05
N ASN A 189 11.59 17.38 -24.16
CA ASN A 189 11.37 17.89 -25.53
C ASN A 189 9.92 17.73 -26.01
N GLY A 190 9.03 17.15 -25.20
CA GLY A 190 7.62 16.91 -25.54
C GLY A 190 6.73 18.12 -25.25
N THR A 191 5.56 18.16 -25.89
CA THR A 191 4.52 19.14 -25.55
C THR A 191 3.87 18.76 -24.23
N HIS A 192 4.12 19.54 -23.19
CA HIS A 192 3.47 19.32 -21.89
C HIS A 192 2.01 19.81 -21.94
N LYS A 193 1.07 18.90 -21.73
CA LYS A 193 -0.34 19.28 -21.51
C LYS A 193 -0.44 20.11 -20.25
N LYS A 194 -1.24 21.16 -20.26
CA LYS A 194 -1.48 21.98 -19.07
C LYS A 194 -2.13 21.11 -17.98
N PRO A 195 -1.59 21.13 -16.76
CA PRO A 195 -2.12 20.30 -15.67
C PRO A 195 -3.62 20.49 -15.40
N LEU A 196 -4.11 21.74 -15.49
CA LEU A 196 -5.53 22.06 -15.34
C LEU A 196 -6.42 21.42 -16.42
N GLU A 197 -5.93 21.27 -17.65
CA GLU A 197 -6.65 20.59 -18.72
C GLU A 197 -6.77 19.07 -18.44
N ILE A 198 -5.71 18.48 -17.86
CA ILE A 198 -5.73 17.08 -17.44
C ILE A 198 -6.76 16.88 -16.33
N LEU A 199 -6.75 17.75 -15.32
CA LEU A 199 -7.70 17.67 -14.21
C LEU A 199 -9.14 17.87 -14.70
N SER A 200 -9.40 18.92 -15.49
CA SER A 200 -10.74 19.19 -16.02
C SER A 200 -11.25 18.02 -16.87
N LYS A 201 -10.38 17.37 -17.65
CA LYS A 201 -10.73 16.20 -18.44
C LYS A 201 -11.07 14.99 -17.53
N ILE A 202 -10.26 14.72 -16.50
CA ILE A 202 -10.50 13.57 -15.61
C ILE A 202 -11.72 13.80 -14.73
N PHE A 203 -11.85 14.96 -14.09
CA PHE A 203 -12.99 15.27 -13.22
C PHE A 203 -14.28 15.60 -14.01
N GLY A 204 -14.17 15.98 -15.29
CA GLY A 204 -15.30 16.19 -16.18
C GLY A 204 -15.89 14.90 -16.79
N GLN A 205 -15.14 13.79 -16.76
CA GLN A 205 -15.59 12.51 -17.31
C GLN A 205 -16.26 11.64 -16.25
N ARG A 206 -17.53 11.27 -16.48
CA ARG A 206 -18.32 10.41 -15.58
C ARG A 206 -17.64 9.06 -15.33
N SER A 207 -17.01 8.47 -16.34
CA SER A 207 -16.24 7.21 -16.22
C SER A 207 -15.06 7.34 -15.25
N SER A 208 -14.30 8.43 -15.36
CA SER A 208 -13.17 8.70 -14.46
C SER A 208 -13.63 8.88 -13.01
N LEU A 209 -14.69 9.65 -12.77
CA LEU A 209 -15.27 9.83 -11.43
C LEU A 209 -15.78 8.51 -10.85
N LEU A 210 -16.40 7.67 -11.69
CA LEU A 210 -16.87 6.36 -11.26
C LEU A 210 -15.71 5.44 -10.85
N GLY A 211 -14.60 5.44 -11.61
CA GLY A 211 -13.39 4.70 -11.28
C GLY A 211 -12.73 5.21 -9.99
N LEU A 212 -12.61 6.54 -9.82
CA LEU A 212 -12.08 7.13 -8.58
C LEU A 212 -12.97 6.84 -7.36
N SER A 213 -14.29 6.86 -7.52
CA SER A 213 -15.23 6.48 -6.45
C SER A 213 -15.09 5.01 -6.08
N PHE A 214 -14.92 4.14 -7.09
CA PHE A 214 -14.75 2.71 -6.89
C PHE A 214 -13.47 2.39 -6.12
N VAL A 215 -12.31 2.96 -6.51
CA VAL A 215 -11.05 2.76 -5.78
C VAL A 215 -11.13 3.32 -4.37
N SER A 216 -11.79 4.47 -4.17
CA SER A 216 -11.98 5.06 -2.84
C SER A 216 -12.77 4.13 -1.93
N VAL A 217 -13.91 3.64 -2.38
CA VAL A 217 -14.77 2.74 -1.59
C VAL A 217 -14.07 1.41 -1.28
N LEU A 218 -13.36 0.85 -2.26
CA LEU A 218 -12.59 -0.37 -2.07
C LEU A 218 -11.45 -0.18 -1.04
N THR A 219 -10.78 0.97 -1.10
CA THR A 219 -9.70 1.34 -0.18
C THR A 219 -10.24 1.62 1.23
N LEU A 220 -11.39 2.30 1.36
CA LEU A 220 -12.08 2.47 2.64
C LEU A 220 -12.34 1.12 3.30
N GLY A 221 -12.95 0.17 2.58
CA GLY A 221 -13.25 -1.16 3.11
C GLY A 221 -12.01 -1.98 3.52
N HIS A 222 -10.84 -1.68 2.97
CA HIS A 222 -9.60 -2.40 3.26
C HIS A 222 -8.81 -1.74 4.41
N PHE A 223 -8.57 -0.43 4.33
CA PHE A 223 -7.71 0.28 5.27
C PHE A 223 -8.36 0.69 6.59
N THR A 224 -9.67 0.49 6.75
CA THR A 224 -10.30 0.52 8.09
C THR A 224 -9.86 -0.65 8.97
N ILE A 225 -9.55 -1.81 8.37
CA ILE A 225 -9.23 -3.04 9.12
C ILE A 225 -7.73 -3.25 9.27
N VAL A 226 -6.99 -3.17 8.16
CA VAL A 226 -5.61 -3.65 8.07
C VAL A 226 -4.65 -3.05 9.10
N PRO A 227 -4.71 -1.75 9.45
CA PRO A 227 -3.81 -1.16 10.43
C PRO A 227 -3.92 -1.76 11.84
N PHE A 228 -5.06 -2.34 12.19
CA PHE A 228 -5.36 -2.81 13.52
C PHE A 228 -5.39 -4.33 13.69
N ILE A 229 -5.22 -5.10 12.61
CA ILE A 229 -5.23 -6.58 12.65
C ILE A 229 -4.19 -7.09 13.66
N ALA A 230 -2.95 -6.60 13.59
CA ALA A 230 -1.88 -7.06 14.48
C ALA A 230 -2.15 -6.70 15.93
N ALA A 231 -2.59 -5.45 16.23
CA ALA A 231 -2.93 -5.04 17.58
C ALA A 231 -4.08 -5.87 18.14
N TYR A 232 -5.10 -6.20 17.34
CA TYR A 232 -6.20 -7.04 17.74
C TYR A 232 -5.75 -8.49 18.02
N MET A 233 -4.90 -9.04 17.17
CA MET A 233 -4.39 -10.40 17.33
C MET A 233 -3.56 -10.55 18.61
N VAL A 234 -2.75 -9.57 18.95
CA VAL A 234 -1.96 -9.60 20.20
C VAL A 234 -2.83 -9.29 21.41
N GLY A 235 -3.59 -8.20 21.38
CA GLY A 235 -4.33 -7.71 22.55
C GLY A 235 -5.61 -8.50 22.87
N ASN A 236 -6.30 -9.05 21.86
CA ASN A 236 -7.61 -9.70 22.03
C ASN A 236 -7.54 -11.23 21.88
N VAL A 237 -6.65 -11.75 21.03
CA VAL A 237 -6.55 -13.20 20.77
C VAL A 237 -5.43 -13.83 21.59
N GLY A 238 -4.40 -13.06 21.96
CA GLY A 238 -3.30 -13.51 22.81
C GLY A 238 -2.09 -14.05 22.04
N PHE A 239 -1.92 -13.69 20.78
CA PHE A 239 -0.72 -14.04 20.01
C PHE A 239 0.49 -13.22 20.42
N SER A 240 1.67 -13.81 20.31
CA SER A 240 2.94 -13.11 20.48
C SER A 240 3.32 -12.33 19.21
N ASN A 241 4.30 -11.42 19.34
CA ASN A 241 4.86 -10.74 18.17
C ASN A 241 5.56 -11.72 17.20
N ASP A 242 6.10 -12.84 17.70
CA ASP A 242 6.69 -13.89 16.86
C ASP A 242 5.60 -14.60 16.04
N ASP A 243 4.41 -14.87 16.61
CA ASP A 243 3.29 -15.47 15.91
C ASP A 243 2.79 -14.59 14.75
N LEU A 244 2.82 -13.26 14.91
CA LEU A 244 2.49 -12.34 13.82
C LEU A 244 3.39 -12.54 12.59
N SER A 245 4.67 -12.83 12.79
CA SER A 245 5.59 -13.10 11.68
C SER A 245 5.14 -14.29 10.83
N TYR A 246 4.64 -15.36 11.46
CA TYR A 246 4.08 -16.51 10.73
C TYR A 246 2.77 -16.17 10.00
N ILE A 247 1.91 -15.35 10.61
CA ILE A 247 0.64 -14.94 10.01
C ILE A 247 0.88 -14.14 8.72
N TYR A 248 1.80 -13.18 8.76
CA TYR A 248 2.14 -12.38 7.57
C TYR A 248 2.94 -13.19 6.53
N LEU A 249 3.81 -14.12 6.97
CA LEU A 249 4.55 -15.00 6.07
C LEU A 249 3.60 -15.90 5.26
N VAL A 250 2.68 -16.58 5.95
CA VAL A 250 1.70 -17.47 5.31
C VAL A 250 0.77 -16.67 4.39
N GLY A 251 0.23 -15.55 4.87
CA GLY A 251 -0.63 -14.67 4.08
C GLY A 251 0.07 -14.13 2.83
N GLY A 252 1.31 -13.66 2.98
CA GLY A 252 2.13 -13.17 1.87
C GLY A 252 2.45 -14.29 0.86
N ALA A 253 2.90 -15.45 1.33
CA ALA A 253 3.21 -16.60 0.48
C ALA A 253 1.99 -17.03 -0.35
N LEU A 254 0.83 -17.14 0.27
CA LEU A 254 -0.41 -17.49 -0.43
C LEU A 254 -0.75 -16.47 -1.53
N THR A 255 -0.52 -15.19 -1.29
CA THR A 255 -0.80 -14.14 -2.29
C THR A 255 0.05 -14.27 -3.55
N ILE A 256 1.32 -14.72 -3.45
CA ILE A 256 2.18 -14.94 -4.63
C ILE A 256 1.57 -15.97 -5.57
N PHE A 257 1.08 -17.08 -5.02
CA PHE A 257 0.53 -18.17 -5.82
C PHE A 257 -0.87 -17.83 -6.36
N PHE A 258 -1.71 -17.23 -5.51
CA PHE A 258 -3.10 -16.98 -5.86
C PHE A 258 -3.30 -15.75 -6.76
N SER A 259 -2.49 -14.68 -6.67
CA SER A 259 -2.69 -13.49 -7.48
C SER A 259 -2.58 -13.74 -9.00
N PRO A 260 -1.55 -14.46 -9.52
CA PRO A 260 -1.50 -14.80 -10.94
C PRO A 260 -2.63 -15.73 -11.39
N TRP A 261 -3.05 -16.65 -10.52
CA TRP A 261 -4.16 -17.55 -10.79
C TRP A 261 -5.49 -16.80 -10.91
N VAL A 262 -5.75 -15.85 -9.98
CA VAL A 262 -6.93 -14.98 -10.03
C VAL A 262 -6.91 -14.10 -11.29
N GLY A 263 -5.74 -13.59 -11.69
CA GLY A 263 -5.59 -12.85 -12.95
C GLY A 263 -6.04 -13.66 -14.16
N LYS A 264 -5.53 -14.90 -14.29
CA LYS A 264 -5.93 -15.83 -15.37
C LYS A 264 -7.43 -16.17 -15.31
N MET A 265 -7.98 -16.33 -14.10
CA MET A 265 -9.43 -16.54 -13.94
C MET A 265 -10.25 -15.33 -14.39
N ALA A 266 -9.80 -14.12 -14.06
CA ALA A 266 -10.47 -12.89 -14.47
C ALA A 266 -10.47 -12.72 -15.99
N ASP A 267 -9.34 -13.05 -16.65
CA ASP A 267 -9.25 -13.02 -18.11
C ASP A 267 -10.17 -14.06 -18.78
N LYS A 268 -10.26 -15.28 -18.20
CA LYS A 268 -11.06 -16.40 -18.76
C LYS A 268 -12.56 -16.26 -18.50
N HIS A 269 -12.95 -15.83 -17.29
CA HIS A 269 -14.36 -15.89 -16.85
C HIS A 269 -15.03 -14.50 -16.72
N GLY A 270 -14.28 -13.44 -17.02
CA GLY A 270 -14.71 -12.05 -16.90
C GLY A 270 -14.38 -11.39 -15.57
N ARG A 271 -13.87 -10.17 -15.67
CA ARG A 271 -13.33 -9.37 -14.55
C ARG A 271 -14.37 -9.11 -13.46
N LEU A 272 -15.59 -8.67 -13.85
CA LEU A 272 -16.68 -8.41 -12.91
C LEU A 272 -17.09 -9.67 -12.14
N LYS A 273 -17.19 -10.82 -12.82
CA LYS A 273 -17.59 -12.08 -12.18
C LYS A 273 -16.59 -12.46 -11.10
N ILE A 274 -15.29 -12.41 -11.41
CA ILE A 274 -14.22 -12.76 -10.45
C ILE A 274 -14.17 -11.74 -9.32
N PHE A 275 -14.25 -10.44 -9.62
CA PHE A 275 -14.36 -9.40 -8.59
C PHE A 275 -15.55 -9.65 -7.66
N THR A 276 -16.71 -9.98 -8.20
CA THR A 276 -17.92 -10.23 -7.40
C THR A 276 -17.75 -11.45 -6.49
N ILE A 277 -17.17 -12.56 -6.99
CA ILE A 277 -16.91 -13.75 -6.20
C ILE A 277 -15.98 -13.44 -5.03
N PHE A 278 -14.80 -12.89 -5.31
CA PHE A 278 -13.81 -12.60 -4.25
C PHE A 278 -14.28 -11.48 -3.32
N GLY A 279 -14.97 -10.45 -3.85
CA GLY A 279 -15.53 -9.36 -3.08
C GLY A 279 -16.69 -9.77 -2.17
N SER A 280 -17.44 -10.80 -2.54
CA SER A 280 -18.48 -11.39 -1.66
C SER A 280 -17.85 -12.34 -0.62
N LEU A 281 -16.91 -13.18 -1.03
CA LEU A 281 -16.29 -14.15 -0.14
C LEU A 281 -15.41 -13.49 0.93
N VAL A 282 -14.82 -12.31 0.66
CA VAL A 282 -13.99 -11.60 1.66
C VAL A 282 -14.79 -11.09 2.86
N ILE A 283 -16.11 -10.96 2.73
CA ILE A 283 -16.98 -10.48 3.83
C ILE A 283 -16.88 -11.40 5.06
N LEU A 284 -16.88 -12.72 4.84
CA LEU A 284 -16.80 -13.69 5.93
C LEU A 284 -15.50 -13.56 6.75
N PRO A 285 -14.29 -13.61 6.14
CA PRO A 285 -13.07 -13.43 6.90
C PRO A 285 -12.91 -12.03 7.49
N ILE A 286 -13.48 -10.97 6.90
CA ILE A 286 -13.53 -9.63 7.52
C ILE A 286 -14.26 -9.70 8.86
N LEU A 287 -15.48 -10.22 8.87
CA LEU A 287 -16.29 -10.34 10.09
C LEU A 287 -15.62 -11.23 11.14
N PHE A 288 -14.98 -12.30 10.68
CA PHE A 288 -14.29 -13.23 11.57
C PHE A 288 -13.06 -12.60 12.21
N ILE A 289 -12.16 -11.99 11.43
CA ILE A 289 -10.92 -11.37 11.95
C ILE A 289 -11.22 -10.22 12.91
N THR A 290 -12.24 -9.43 12.64
CA THR A 290 -12.60 -8.30 13.51
C THR A 290 -13.34 -8.68 14.79
N ASN A 291 -13.74 -9.94 14.92
CA ASN A 291 -14.41 -10.53 16.09
C ASN A 291 -13.77 -11.86 16.51
N MET A 292 -12.50 -12.08 16.16
CA MET A 292 -11.80 -13.34 16.39
C MET A 292 -11.70 -13.66 17.88
N PRO A 293 -12.21 -14.81 18.34
CA PRO A 293 -12.01 -15.26 19.71
C PRO A 293 -10.58 -15.78 19.92
N PRO A 294 -10.14 -15.96 21.16
CA PRO A 294 -8.90 -16.70 21.45
C PRO A 294 -8.92 -18.08 20.82
N MET A 295 -7.88 -18.41 20.05
CA MET A 295 -7.77 -19.66 19.31
C MET A 295 -6.33 -20.09 19.09
N PRO A 296 -6.06 -21.36 18.76
CA PRO A 296 -4.72 -21.85 18.41
C PRO A 296 -4.17 -21.15 17.15
N LEU A 297 -2.83 -20.96 17.10
CA LEU A 297 -2.16 -20.30 15.99
C LEU A 297 -2.49 -20.91 14.61
N TRP A 298 -2.53 -22.24 14.50
CA TRP A 298 -2.81 -22.90 13.23
C TRP A 298 -4.17 -22.51 12.63
N SER A 299 -5.21 -22.34 13.47
CA SER A 299 -6.53 -21.92 13.00
C SER A 299 -6.54 -20.45 12.58
N ALA A 300 -5.82 -19.59 13.30
CA ALA A 300 -5.64 -18.19 12.91
C ALA A 300 -4.86 -18.06 11.58
N LEU A 301 -3.85 -18.92 11.34
CA LEU A 301 -3.13 -18.96 10.06
C LEU A 301 -4.07 -19.29 8.90
N VAL A 302 -5.01 -20.22 9.08
CA VAL A 302 -6.03 -20.55 8.05
C VAL A 302 -6.92 -19.35 7.78
N VAL A 303 -7.47 -18.72 8.82
CA VAL A 303 -8.37 -17.58 8.68
C VAL A 303 -7.66 -16.37 8.04
N ALA A 304 -6.45 -16.06 8.52
CA ALA A 304 -5.63 -15.00 7.94
C ALA A 304 -5.28 -15.31 6.47
N GLY A 305 -4.90 -16.54 6.16
CA GLY A 305 -4.63 -16.98 4.80
C GLY A 305 -5.83 -16.76 3.87
N ILE A 306 -7.02 -17.16 4.29
CA ILE A 306 -8.28 -16.93 3.57
C ILE A 306 -8.55 -15.44 3.36
N PHE A 307 -8.34 -14.62 4.41
CA PHE A 307 -8.48 -13.17 4.32
C PHE A 307 -7.51 -12.57 3.28
N PHE A 308 -6.24 -12.96 3.31
CA PHE A 308 -5.24 -12.47 2.36
C PHE A 308 -5.56 -12.89 0.92
N ILE A 309 -5.97 -14.15 0.71
CA ILE A 309 -6.37 -14.63 -0.63
C ILE A 309 -7.54 -13.83 -1.18
N PHE A 310 -8.63 -13.68 -0.41
CA PHE A 310 -9.82 -12.99 -0.91
C PHE A 310 -9.64 -11.49 -1.01
N SER A 311 -8.91 -10.85 -0.09
CA SER A 311 -8.60 -9.43 -0.13
C SER A 311 -7.75 -9.09 -1.36
N ASN A 312 -6.68 -9.84 -1.63
CA ASN A 312 -5.85 -9.63 -2.82
C ASN A 312 -6.56 -10.08 -4.11
N GLY A 313 -7.33 -11.17 -4.03
CA GLY A 313 -8.09 -11.70 -5.17
C GLY A 313 -9.08 -10.71 -5.77
N ARG A 314 -9.68 -9.81 -4.97
CA ARG A 314 -10.54 -8.73 -5.49
C ARG A 314 -9.75 -7.55 -6.06
N MET A 315 -8.50 -7.32 -5.60
CA MET A 315 -7.69 -6.19 -6.05
C MET A 315 -7.19 -6.36 -7.50
N VAL A 316 -6.89 -7.58 -7.92
CA VAL A 316 -6.39 -7.87 -9.28
C VAL A 316 -7.42 -7.45 -10.35
N PRO A 317 -8.68 -7.98 -10.36
CA PRO A 317 -9.67 -7.58 -11.35
C PRO A 317 -10.12 -6.12 -11.20
N SER A 318 -10.10 -5.52 -9.98
CA SER A 318 -10.51 -4.14 -9.77
C SER A 318 -9.67 -3.16 -10.59
N THR A 319 -8.35 -3.30 -10.55
CA THR A 319 -7.43 -2.42 -11.29
C THR A 319 -7.64 -2.51 -12.80
N THR A 320 -7.89 -3.71 -13.32
CA THR A 320 -8.15 -3.92 -14.76
C THR A 320 -9.50 -3.36 -15.19
N MET A 321 -10.54 -3.45 -14.36
CA MET A 321 -11.86 -2.85 -14.62
C MET A 321 -11.78 -1.31 -14.65
N GLU A 322 -11.07 -0.69 -13.70
CA GLU A 322 -10.86 0.75 -13.65
C GLU A 322 -10.13 1.29 -14.89
N THR A 323 -9.09 0.57 -15.34
CA THR A 323 -8.29 1.01 -16.49
C THR A 323 -9.00 0.80 -17.83
N ALA A 324 -9.96 -0.12 -17.91
CA ALA A 324 -10.70 -0.42 -19.13
C ALA A 324 -11.63 0.72 -19.55
N ILE A 325 -12.21 1.44 -18.59
CA ILE A 325 -13.13 2.56 -18.86
C ILE A 325 -12.44 3.88 -19.20
N ILE A 326 -11.10 3.92 -19.15
CA ILE A 326 -10.31 5.13 -19.37
C ILE A 326 -9.66 5.09 -20.77
N SER A 327 -9.80 6.16 -21.54
CA SER A 327 -9.16 6.26 -22.85
C SER A 327 -7.64 6.11 -22.76
N PRO A 328 -6.98 5.45 -23.72
CA PRO A 328 -5.55 5.21 -23.70
C PRO A 328 -4.70 6.48 -23.48
N GLU A 329 -5.13 7.61 -24.08
CA GLU A 329 -4.43 8.90 -24.00
C GLU A 329 -4.48 9.52 -22.60
N SER A 330 -5.50 9.20 -21.81
CA SER A 330 -5.73 9.75 -20.46
C SER A 330 -5.29 8.79 -19.34
N ARG A 331 -4.98 7.53 -19.69
CA ARG A 331 -4.73 6.46 -18.72
C ARG A 331 -3.57 6.75 -17.76
N GLY A 332 -2.46 7.30 -18.26
CA GLY A 332 -1.31 7.64 -17.42
C GLY A 332 -1.65 8.71 -16.37
N SER A 333 -2.28 9.81 -16.80
CA SER A 333 -2.70 10.88 -15.90
C SER A 333 -3.77 10.42 -14.90
N TYR A 334 -4.71 9.59 -15.35
CA TYR A 334 -5.72 8.99 -14.48
C TYR A 334 -5.07 8.12 -13.40
N MET A 335 -4.11 7.26 -13.74
CA MET A 335 -3.43 6.37 -12.78
C MET A 335 -2.64 7.15 -11.72
N SER A 336 -2.05 8.30 -12.07
CA SER A 336 -1.40 9.18 -11.09
C SER A 336 -2.41 9.77 -10.09
N ILE A 337 -3.52 10.31 -10.59
CA ILE A 337 -4.59 10.86 -9.72
C ILE A 337 -5.23 9.75 -8.89
N ARG A 338 -5.49 8.59 -9.49
CA ARG A 338 -5.99 7.40 -8.80
C ARG A 338 -5.10 7.01 -7.62
N SER A 339 -3.78 6.98 -7.82
CA SER A 339 -2.82 6.66 -6.76
C SER A 339 -2.90 7.66 -5.60
N SER A 340 -2.97 8.96 -5.91
CA SER A 340 -3.13 10.02 -4.89
C SER A 340 -4.45 9.89 -4.14
N VAL A 341 -5.57 9.66 -4.85
CA VAL A 341 -6.89 9.43 -4.24
C VAL A 341 -6.87 8.19 -3.35
N GLN A 342 -6.24 7.11 -3.81
CA GLN A 342 -6.09 5.88 -3.02
C GLN A 342 -5.31 6.12 -1.74
N GLN A 343 -4.21 6.86 -1.78
CA GLN A 343 -3.40 7.21 -0.61
C GLN A 343 -4.18 8.08 0.37
N LEU A 344 -4.82 9.14 -0.10
CA LEU A 344 -5.67 10.01 0.75
C LEU A 344 -6.81 9.22 1.40
N THR A 345 -7.45 8.35 0.64
CA THR A 345 -8.55 7.51 1.13
C THR A 345 -8.07 6.49 2.14
N SER A 346 -6.88 5.89 1.97
CA SER A 346 -6.31 4.96 2.94
C SER A 346 -5.98 5.63 4.28
N GLY A 347 -5.46 6.87 4.23
CA GLY A 347 -5.24 7.68 5.42
C GLY A 347 -6.53 8.02 6.14
N LEU A 348 -7.54 8.47 5.42
CA LEU A 348 -8.86 8.75 5.98
C LEU A 348 -9.49 7.51 6.60
N ALA A 349 -9.42 6.36 5.93
CA ALA A 349 -9.94 5.09 6.42
C ALA A 349 -9.28 4.67 7.74
N SER A 350 -7.94 4.74 7.80
CA SER A 350 -7.18 4.41 9.01
C SER A 350 -7.53 5.36 10.16
N PHE A 351 -7.62 6.66 9.89
CA PHE A 351 -7.98 7.66 10.89
C PHE A 351 -9.40 7.43 11.45
N LEU A 352 -10.38 7.24 10.57
CA LEU A 352 -11.76 6.95 10.97
C LEU A 352 -11.86 5.67 11.82
N ALA A 353 -11.15 4.61 11.44
CA ALA A 353 -11.10 3.39 12.23
C ALA A 353 -10.53 3.65 13.64
N GLY A 354 -9.43 4.41 13.73
CA GLY A 354 -8.81 4.77 15.00
C GLY A 354 -9.70 5.59 15.93
N THR A 355 -10.64 6.40 15.40
CA THR A 355 -11.60 7.16 16.23
C THR A 355 -12.74 6.30 16.79
N ILE A 356 -13.04 5.16 16.16
CA ILE A 356 -14.10 4.23 16.58
C ILE A 356 -13.58 3.24 17.62
N ILE A 357 -12.31 2.82 17.45
CA ILE A 357 -11.67 1.85 18.34
C ILE A 357 -11.34 2.54 19.67
N SER A 358 -11.71 1.88 20.75
CA SER A 358 -11.25 2.18 22.11
C SER A 358 -10.45 1.01 22.66
N GLU A 359 -9.70 1.23 23.74
CA GLU A 359 -8.84 0.22 24.33
C GLU A 359 -9.26 -0.10 25.77
N LYS A 360 -8.89 -1.31 26.19
CA LYS A 360 -8.87 -1.76 27.57
C LYS A 360 -7.61 -2.60 27.82
N ALA A 361 -7.29 -2.83 29.09
CA ALA A 361 -6.20 -3.74 29.43
C ALA A 361 -6.45 -5.12 28.83
N SER A 362 -5.43 -5.71 28.22
CA SER A 362 -5.51 -7.08 27.71
C SER A 362 -5.46 -8.08 28.88
N VAL A 363 -6.23 -9.16 28.74
CA VAL A 363 -6.17 -10.29 29.68
C VAL A 363 -5.01 -11.24 29.37
N PHE A 364 -4.36 -11.10 28.21
CA PHE A 364 -3.29 -11.99 27.75
C PHE A 364 -1.90 -11.43 28.01
N SER A 365 -1.74 -10.12 28.02
CA SER A 365 -0.46 -9.46 28.25
C SER A 365 -0.69 -8.13 28.95
N PRO A 366 -0.01 -7.86 30.10
CA PRO A 366 -0.11 -6.57 30.80
C PRO A 366 0.34 -5.38 29.96
N GLU A 367 1.23 -5.63 29.00
CA GLU A 367 1.80 -4.60 28.11
C GLU A 367 0.95 -4.32 26.87
N ALA A 368 0.03 -5.24 26.51
CA ALA A 368 -0.81 -5.11 25.34
C ALA A 368 -2.16 -4.44 25.68
N LYS A 369 -2.67 -3.68 24.72
CA LYS A 369 -4.01 -3.08 24.78
C LYS A 369 -4.98 -3.93 23.95
N ALA A 370 -6.08 -4.37 24.56
CA ALA A 370 -7.15 -5.04 23.83
C ALA A 370 -8.05 -4.00 23.15
N LEU A 371 -8.36 -4.20 21.89
CA LEU A 371 -9.19 -3.30 21.11
C LEU A 371 -10.68 -3.60 21.34
N VAL A 372 -11.43 -2.58 21.73
CA VAL A 372 -12.89 -2.60 21.85
C VAL A 372 -13.49 -1.93 20.62
N ASN A 373 -14.68 -2.35 20.21
CA ASN A 373 -15.40 -1.82 19.04
C ASN A 373 -14.76 -2.17 17.67
N TYR A 374 -13.72 -2.98 17.61
CA TYR A 374 -13.12 -3.38 16.34
C TYR A 374 -14.10 -4.16 15.44
N GLY A 375 -15.06 -4.88 16.01
CA GLY A 375 -16.17 -5.49 15.29
C GLY A 375 -17.03 -4.48 14.50
N TYR A 376 -17.29 -3.28 15.06
CA TYR A 376 -18.00 -2.22 14.31
C TYR A 376 -17.19 -1.72 13.10
N VAL A 377 -15.88 -1.63 13.24
CA VAL A 377 -14.98 -1.32 12.10
C VAL A 377 -15.09 -2.40 11.02
N GLY A 378 -15.21 -3.68 11.41
CA GLY A 378 -15.50 -4.79 10.51
C GLY A 378 -16.82 -4.62 9.75
N LEU A 379 -17.89 -4.21 10.43
CA LEU A 379 -19.19 -3.93 9.80
C LEU A 379 -19.10 -2.78 8.79
N ILE A 380 -18.38 -1.71 9.11
CA ILE A 380 -18.12 -0.59 8.18
C ILE A 380 -17.36 -1.08 6.95
N ALA A 381 -16.35 -1.93 7.13
CA ALA A 381 -15.60 -2.50 6.02
C ALA A 381 -16.47 -3.41 5.12
N VAL A 382 -17.40 -4.16 5.72
CA VAL A 382 -18.41 -4.93 4.97
C VAL A 382 -19.32 -4.01 4.18
N PHE A 383 -19.82 -2.93 4.78
CA PHE A 383 -20.63 -1.94 4.08
C PHE A 383 -19.91 -1.39 2.84
N PHE A 384 -18.65 -0.93 3.00
CA PHE A 384 -17.88 -0.45 1.85
C PHE A 384 -17.58 -1.57 0.83
N SER A 385 -17.41 -2.81 1.27
CA SER A 385 -17.25 -3.95 0.37
C SER A 385 -18.52 -4.18 -0.48
N LEU A 386 -19.71 -4.09 0.12
CA LEU A 386 -20.99 -4.18 -0.61
C LEU A 386 -21.18 -3.02 -1.57
N VAL A 387 -20.86 -1.78 -1.17
CA VAL A 387 -20.90 -0.61 -2.05
C VAL A 387 -19.93 -0.78 -3.22
N SER A 388 -18.73 -1.36 -2.99
CA SER A 388 -17.77 -1.64 -4.05
C SER A 388 -18.31 -2.65 -5.08
N LEU A 389 -19.06 -3.67 -4.65
CA LEU A 389 -19.73 -4.62 -5.54
C LEU A 389 -20.79 -3.94 -6.41
N TRP A 390 -21.53 -3.00 -5.85
CA TRP A 390 -22.52 -2.24 -6.60
C TRP A 390 -21.85 -1.29 -7.62
N LEU A 391 -20.80 -0.57 -7.24
CA LEU A 391 -20.01 0.28 -8.14
C LEU A 391 -19.34 -0.52 -9.26
N ALA A 392 -18.84 -1.72 -8.98
CA ALA A 392 -18.24 -2.60 -9.97
C ALA A 392 -19.20 -2.94 -11.13
N ARG A 393 -20.48 -3.17 -10.83
CA ARG A 393 -21.51 -3.39 -11.87
C ARG A 393 -21.72 -2.17 -12.76
N LYS A 394 -21.67 -0.96 -12.17
CA LYS A 394 -21.76 0.29 -12.94
C LYS A 394 -20.55 0.53 -13.83
N LEU A 395 -19.36 0.14 -13.38
CA LEU A 395 -18.12 0.19 -14.18
C LEU A 395 -18.26 -0.67 -15.44
N GLN A 396 -18.77 -1.89 -15.32
CA GLN A 396 -18.94 -2.75 -16.49
C GLN A 396 -19.96 -2.20 -17.50
N VAL A 397 -21.05 -1.60 -17.04
CA VAL A 397 -22.01 -0.92 -17.93
C VAL A 397 -21.33 0.24 -18.67
N ALA A 398 -20.44 0.97 -18.00
CA ALA A 398 -19.69 2.06 -18.62
C ALA A 398 -18.58 1.59 -19.59
N GLU A 399 -18.10 0.34 -19.45
CA GLU A 399 -17.14 -0.29 -20.39
C GLU A 399 -17.84 -0.70 -21.71
N GLY A 400 -19.12 -1.05 -21.64
CA GLY A 400 -19.90 -1.50 -22.81
C GLY A 400 -20.67 -0.40 -23.54
N ALA A 401 -20.64 0.84 -23.01
CA ALA A 401 -21.29 2.01 -23.59
C ALA A 401 -20.29 2.89 -24.35
#